data_42f7500ff962d6499bacb46f30366881
#
_entry.id   42f7500ff962d6499bacb46f30366881
#
_cell.length_a   1.000
_cell.length_b   1.000
_cell.length_c   1.000
_cell.angle_alpha   90.00
_cell.angle_beta   90.00
_cell.angle_gamma   90.00
#
_symmetry.space_group_name_H-M   'P 1'
#
loop_
_entity.id
_entity.type
_entity.pdbx_description
1 polymer ?
#
loop_
_entity_poly.entity_id
_entity_poly.type
_entity_poly.pdbx_seq_one_letter_code
_entity_poly.pdbx_strand_id
1 'polypeptide(L)'
;MIGELSEDQLEHRLYLEAVGRIGCHAEGRTYIVPIAYVYDGEAIYGYTFEGQKLRMMRENPEVCFQVDHHDALASWESVIIQGRFEELAGEEADAARRRIAHHFRSHQMPWLTHPPQVAGEAEWARELTSVPIVYRIVPLEKTSRFERPDPVHRGVLTRAVRTRRL
;
A
#
# COMPACT_ATOMS: atom_id res chain seq x y z
N MET A 1 -16.92 17.63 5.13
CA MET A 1 -17.87 16.49 4.94
C MET A 1 -17.09 15.18 5.00
N ILE A 2 -17.53 14.24 5.83
CA ILE A 2 -16.97 12.88 5.95
C ILE A 2 -17.99 11.90 5.38
N GLY A 3 -17.54 10.87 4.68
CA GLY A 3 -18.40 9.85 4.07
C GLY A 3 -17.64 8.57 3.70
N GLU A 4 -18.29 7.71 2.94
CA GLU A 4 -17.73 6.47 2.38
C GLU A 4 -17.58 6.64 0.87
N LEU A 5 -16.52 6.07 0.32
CA LEU A 5 -16.32 5.99 -1.12
C LEU A 5 -17.36 5.03 -1.74
N SER A 6 -17.78 5.30 -2.97
CA SER A 6 -18.51 4.28 -3.73
C SER A 6 -17.58 3.10 -4.04
N GLU A 7 -18.16 1.96 -4.42
CA GLU A 7 -17.40 0.76 -4.77
C GLU A 7 -16.38 1.06 -5.88
N ASP A 8 -16.80 1.73 -6.96
CA ASP A 8 -15.91 2.14 -8.05
C ASP A 8 -14.77 3.05 -7.59
N GLN A 9 -15.03 3.98 -6.68
CA GLN A 9 -14.00 4.87 -6.14
C GLN A 9 -13.02 4.12 -5.23
N LEU A 10 -13.52 3.19 -4.44
CA LEU A 10 -12.70 2.31 -3.60
C LEU A 10 -11.77 1.45 -4.45
N GLU A 11 -12.32 0.76 -5.47
CA GLU A 11 -11.55 -0.05 -6.40
C GLU A 11 -10.51 0.80 -7.15
N HIS A 12 -10.90 1.96 -7.64
CA HIS A 12 -10.01 2.88 -8.33
C HIS A 12 -8.85 3.32 -7.43
N ARG A 13 -9.09 3.59 -6.15
CA ARG A 13 -8.03 3.94 -5.18
C ARG A 13 -7.04 2.82 -5.00
N LEU A 14 -7.48 1.57 -4.90
CA LEU A 14 -6.60 0.41 -4.81
C LEU A 14 -5.71 0.23 -6.05
N TYR A 15 -6.20 0.59 -7.23
CA TYR A 15 -5.42 0.54 -8.46
C TYR A 15 -4.40 1.67 -8.62
N LEU A 16 -4.72 2.87 -8.13
CA LEU A 16 -3.89 4.05 -8.36
C LEU A 16 -2.67 4.12 -7.47
N GLU A 17 -2.79 3.65 -6.23
CA GLU A 17 -1.71 3.75 -5.26
C GLU A 17 -0.73 2.58 -5.43
N ALA A 18 0.56 2.85 -5.20
CA ALA A 18 1.62 1.85 -5.32
C ALA A 18 2.19 1.41 -3.97
N VAL A 19 1.87 2.14 -2.91
CA VAL A 19 2.33 1.88 -1.54
C VAL A 19 1.14 1.86 -0.61
N GLY A 20 1.00 0.79 0.13
CA GLY A 20 0.04 0.64 1.21
C GLY A 20 0.74 0.28 2.52
N ARG A 21 -0.03 0.04 3.55
CA ARG A 21 0.45 -0.44 4.85
C ARG A 21 -0.20 -1.77 5.16
N ILE A 22 0.63 -2.75 5.52
CA ILE A 22 0.14 -4.02 6.02
C ILE A 22 0.29 -4.06 7.54
N GLY A 23 -0.80 -4.39 8.23
CA GLY A 23 -0.85 -4.70 9.64
C GLY A 23 -0.97 -6.19 9.84
N CYS A 24 -0.07 -6.79 10.60
CA CYS A 24 -0.13 -8.18 11.04
C CYS A 24 -0.09 -8.26 12.57
N HIS A 25 -0.68 -9.30 13.11
CA HIS A 25 -0.78 -9.51 14.55
C HIS A 25 -0.44 -10.96 14.90
N ALA A 26 0.56 -11.15 15.74
CA ALA A 26 0.94 -12.45 16.26
C ALA A 26 1.54 -12.28 17.67
N GLU A 27 1.47 -13.29 18.52
CA GLU A 27 2.03 -13.30 19.87
C GLU A 27 1.64 -12.06 20.73
N GLY A 28 0.41 -11.57 20.56
CA GLY A 28 -0.09 -10.39 21.29
C GLY A 28 0.52 -9.05 20.82
N ARG A 29 1.21 -9.02 19.67
CA ARG A 29 1.83 -7.82 19.10
C ARG A 29 1.24 -7.47 17.75
N THR A 30 1.01 -6.19 17.53
CA THR A 30 0.66 -5.64 16.21
C THR A 30 1.89 -5.02 15.58
N TYR A 31 2.11 -5.30 14.29
CA TYR A 31 3.23 -4.78 13.52
C TYR A 31 2.71 -4.21 12.21
N ILE A 32 2.98 -2.92 11.95
CA ILE A 32 2.50 -2.21 10.76
C ILE A 32 3.70 -1.69 9.99
N VAL A 33 3.76 -2.01 8.70
CA VAL A 33 4.85 -1.56 7.81
C VAL A 33 4.31 -1.17 6.44
N PRO A 34 4.97 -0.22 5.75
CA PRO A 34 4.68 0.07 4.35
C PRO A 34 5.10 -1.11 3.47
N ILE A 35 4.33 -1.35 2.44
CA ILE A 35 4.64 -2.30 1.37
C ILE A 35 4.34 -1.67 0.01
N ALA A 36 5.18 -1.97 -0.97
CA ALA A 36 4.80 -1.78 -2.35
C ALA A 36 3.91 -2.94 -2.79
N TYR A 37 2.86 -2.64 -3.55
CA TYR A 37 1.87 -3.65 -3.91
C TYR A 37 1.33 -3.47 -5.33
N VAL A 38 0.68 -4.50 -5.82
CA VAL A 38 -0.13 -4.48 -7.03
C VAL A 38 -1.50 -5.04 -6.71
N TYR A 39 -2.54 -4.35 -7.14
CA TYR A 39 -3.91 -4.82 -7.06
C TYR A 39 -4.42 -5.23 -8.45
N ASP A 40 -5.12 -6.37 -8.56
CA ASP A 40 -5.62 -6.88 -9.85
C ASP A 40 -7.15 -6.93 -9.96
N GLY A 41 -7.84 -6.35 -9.00
CA GLY A 41 -9.30 -6.41 -8.88
C GLY A 41 -9.80 -7.50 -7.93
N GLU A 42 -8.96 -8.50 -7.63
CA GLU A 42 -9.31 -9.63 -6.78
C GLU A 42 -8.43 -9.72 -5.53
N ALA A 43 -7.12 -9.47 -5.67
CA ALA A 43 -6.16 -9.61 -4.58
C ALA A 43 -5.06 -8.54 -4.62
N ILE A 44 -4.44 -8.32 -3.47
CA ILE A 44 -3.24 -7.50 -3.30
C ILE A 44 -2.03 -8.43 -3.42
N TYR A 45 -1.11 -8.12 -4.32
CA TYR A 45 0.14 -8.86 -4.51
C TYR A 45 1.32 -8.07 -4.03
N GLY A 46 2.23 -8.74 -3.33
CA GLY A 46 3.49 -8.17 -2.88
C GLY A 46 4.60 -9.20 -2.83
N TYR A 47 5.80 -8.72 -2.56
CA TYR A 47 6.94 -9.58 -2.27
C TYR A 47 7.65 -9.13 -0.99
N THR A 48 8.36 -10.02 -0.38
CA THR A 48 9.13 -9.77 0.84
C THR A 48 10.31 -10.73 0.92
N PHE A 49 11.22 -10.43 1.82
CA PHE A 49 12.27 -11.35 2.25
C PHE A 49 11.92 -11.93 3.62
N GLU A 50 12.69 -12.95 4.06
CA GLU A 50 12.55 -13.46 5.41
C GLU A 50 12.72 -12.33 6.44
N GLY A 51 11.80 -12.27 7.41
CA GLY A 51 11.81 -11.23 8.42
C GLY A 51 10.62 -11.30 9.36
N GLN A 52 10.51 -10.33 10.25
CA GLN A 52 9.47 -10.29 11.28
C GLN A 52 8.06 -10.32 10.70
N LYS A 53 7.79 -9.48 9.71
CA LYS A 53 6.48 -9.41 9.03
C LYS A 53 6.05 -10.78 8.51
N LEU A 54 6.93 -11.47 7.77
CA LEU A 54 6.61 -12.76 7.17
C LEU A 54 6.36 -13.84 8.21
N ARG A 55 7.20 -13.89 9.26
CA ARG A 55 6.98 -14.84 10.38
C ARG A 55 5.63 -14.64 11.03
N MET A 56 5.25 -13.38 11.30
CA MET A 56 3.96 -13.06 11.90
C MET A 56 2.79 -13.46 10.99
N MET A 57 2.89 -13.20 9.67
CA MET A 57 1.83 -13.58 8.71
C MET A 57 1.71 -15.10 8.50
N ARG A 58 2.81 -15.85 8.65
CA ARG A 58 2.79 -17.31 8.62
C ARG A 58 2.15 -17.90 9.88
N GLU A 59 2.37 -17.28 11.03
CA GLU A 59 1.77 -17.68 12.30
C GLU A 59 0.28 -17.33 12.36
N ASN A 60 -0.07 -16.10 11.98
CA ASN A 60 -1.45 -15.63 11.88
C ASN A 60 -1.66 -14.99 10.49
N PRO A 61 -2.36 -15.67 9.58
CA PRO A 61 -2.57 -15.17 8.23
C PRO A 61 -3.64 -14.06 8.12
N GLU A 62 -4.34 -13.75 9.19
CA GLU A 62 -5.26 -12.60 9.21
C GLU A 62 -4.47 -11.31 9.23
N VAL A 63 -4.71 -10.46 8.23
CA VAL A 63 -4.00 -9.20 8.05
C VAL A 63 -4.97 -8.06 7.76
N CYS A 64 -4.54 -6.87 8.13
CA CYS A 64 -5.21 -5.64 7.74
C CYS A 64 -4.31 -4.89 6.74
N PHE A 65 -4.85 -4.57 5.57
CA PHE A 65 -4.15 -3.75 4.58
C PHE A 65 -4.86 -2.41 4.45
N GLN A 66 -4.08 -1.34 4.39
CA GLN A 66 -4.59 0.02 4.23
C GLN A 66 -3.85 0.73 3.11
N VAL A 67 -4.61 1.48 2.32
CA VAL A 67 -4.09 2.49 1.39
C VAL A 67 -4.81 3.81 1.64
N ASP A 68 -4.08 4.92 1.52
CA ASP A 68 -4.62 6.25 1.71
C ASP A 68 -4.08 7.22 0.68
N HIS A 69 -4.84 8.26 0.40
CA HIS A 69 -4.48 9.38 -0.44
C HIS A 69 -4.80 10.69 0.26
N HIS A 70 -3.87 11.63 0.21
CA HIS A 70 -4.01 12.94 0.83
C HIS A 70 -3.72 14.05 -0.16
N ASP A 71 -4.74 14.84 -0.51
CA ASP A 71 -4.54 16.10 -1.26
C ASP A 71 -4.23 17.26 -0.31
N ALA A 72 -4.82 17.25 0.89
CA ALA A 72 -4.65 18.25 1.94
C ALA A 72 -5.09 17.66 3.29
N LEU A 73 -4.82 18.36 4.40
CA LEU A 73 -5.22 17.94 5.75
C LEU A 73 -6.71 17.61 5.90
N ALA A 74 -7.59 18.32 5.19
CA ALA A 74 -9.04 18.10 5.21
C ALA A 74 -9.56 17.49 3.90
N SER A 75 -8.69 16.89 3.10
CA SER A 75 -9.03 16.21 1.84
C SER A 75 -8.22 14.92 1.74
N TRP A 76 -8.82 13.83 2.17
CA TRP A 76 -8.18 12.53 2.15
C TRP A 76 -9.20 11.42 1.85
N GLU A 77 -8.69 10.34 1.36
CA GLU A 77 -9.41 9.08 1.12
C GLU A 77 -8.61 7.93 1.72
N SER A 78 -9.28 6.96 2.32
CA SER A 78 -8.66 5.77 2.88
C SER A 78 -9.49 4.53 2.58
N VAL A 79 -8.83 3.46 2.22
CA VAL A 79 -9.40 2.13 2.02
C VAL A 79 -8.72 1.16 2.96
N ILE A 80 -9.50 0.36 3.67
CA ILE A 80 -9.03 -0.71 4.55
C ILE A 80 -9.57 -2.04 4.05
N ILE A 81 -8.70 -3.02 3.96
CA ILE A 81 -9.01 -4.40 3.62
C ILE A 81 -8.69 -5.28 4.84
N GLN A 82 -9.69 -5.97 5.36
CA GLN A 82 -9.46 -7.15 6.19
C GLN A 82 -9.26 -8.33 5.23
N GLY A 83 -8.15 -9.01 5.34
CA GLY A 83 -7.78 -10.01 4.35
C GLY A 83 -6.97 -11.16 4.94
N ARG A 84 -6.71 -12.14 4.09
CA ARG A 84 -5.92 -13.32 4.42
C ARG A 84 -4.65 -13.36 3.59
N PHE A 85 -3.53 -13.48 4.26
CA PHE A 85 -2.22 -13.70 3.65
C PHE A 85 -2.10 -15.12 3.11
N GLU A 86 -1.57 -15.24 1.89
CA GLU A 86 -1.23 -16.51 1.25
C GLU A 86 0.14 -16.39 0.57
N GLU A 87 1.06 -17.23 0.98
CA GLU A 87 2.36 -17.36 0.33
C GLU A 87 2.20 -18.13 -0.98
N LEU A 88 2.75 -17.62 -2.08
CA LEU A 88 2.61 -18.23 -3.40
C LEU A 88 3.82 -19.07 -3.76
N ALA A 89 3.59 -20.18 -4.46
CA ALA A 89 4.62 -21.09 -4.93
C ALA A 89 4.39 -21.48 -6.40
N GLY A 90 5.41 -22.03 -7.05
CA GLY A 90 5.32 -22.57 -8.41
C GLY A 90 4.82 -21.54 -9.42
N GLU A 91 3.90 -21.95 -10.29
CA GLU A 91 3.37 -21.13 -11.39
C GLU A 91 2.63 -19.88 -10.92
N GLU A 92 1.93 -19.95 -9.77
CA GLU A 92 1.24 -18.78 -9.19
C GLU A 92 2.24 -17.72 -8.74
N ALA A 93 3.34 -18.11 -8.10
CA ALA A 93 4.41 -17.20 -7.73
C ALA A 93 5.07 -16.55 -8.95
N ASP A 94 5.31 -17.31 -10.03
CA ASP A 94 5.88 -16.79 -11.26
C ASP A 94 4.94 -15.82 -11.98
N ALA A 95 3.64 -16.10 -11.99
CA ALA A 95 2.64 -15.20 -12.53
C ALA A 95 2.59 -13.89 -11.72
N ALA A 96 2.61 -13.98 -10.40
CA ALA A 96 2.63 -12.81 -9.52
C ALA A 96 3.91 -11.98 -9.68
N ARG A 97 5.09 -12.61 -9.80
CA ARG A 97 6.36 -11.92 -10.08
C ARG A 97 6.29 -11.12 -11.39
N ARG A 98 5.76 -11.72 -12.46
CA ARG A 98 5.60 -11.04 -13.75
C ARG A 98 4.66 -9.84 -13.64
N ARG A 99 3.53 -9.99 -12.93
CA ARG A 99 2.56 -8.91 -12.68
C ARG A 99 3.19 -7.75 -11.92
N ILE A 100 3.87 -8.03 -10.81
CA ILE A 100 4.57 -7.05 -9.98
C ILE A 100 5.63 -6.33 -10.80
N ALA A 101 6.48 -7.06 -11.53
CA ALA A 101 7.54 -6.48 -12.36
C ALA A 101 6.99 -5.61 -13.50
N HIS A 102 5.87 -5.99 -14.10
CA HIS A 102 5.21 -5.18 -15.14
C HIS A 102 4.67 -3.88 -14.57
N HIS A 103 3.95 -3.94 -13.45
CA HIS A 103 3.35 -2.78 -12.80
C HIS A 103 4.40 -1.74 -12.40
N PHE A 104 5.47 -2.15 -11.72
CA PHE A 104 6.51 -1.22 -11.28
C PHE A 104 7.33 -0.62 -12.42
N ARG A 105 7.53 -1.35 -13.52
CA ARG A 105 8.16 -0.77 -14.73
C ARG A 105 7.28 0.30 -15.38
N SER A 106 5.99 0.07 -15.47
CA SER A 106 5.05 1.03 -16.08
C SER A 106 4.85 2.29 -15.23
N HIS A 107 5.06 2.20 -13.91
CA HIS A 107 4.95 3.34 -12.99
C HIS A 107 6.28 4.07 -12.72
N GLN A 108 7.32 3.81 -13.52
CA GLN A 108 8.64 4.45 -13.40
C GLN A 108 9.24 4.35 -11.98
N MET A 109 9.07 3.21 -11.33
CA MET A 109 9.67 2.91 -10.03
C MET A 109 10.80 1.88 -10.14
N PRO A 110 11.89 2.17 -10.89
CA PRO A 110 12.98 1.21 -11.14
C PRO A 110 13.71 0.79 -9.87
N TRP A 111 13.70 1.62 -8.84
CA TRP A 111 14.33 1.34 -7.55
C TRP A 111 13.58 0.29 -6.71
N LEU A 112 12.33 -0.04 -7.02
CA LEU A 112 11.61 -1.16 -6.41
C LEU A 112 11.97 -2.51 -7.06
N THR A 113 12.49 -2.49 -8.29
CA THR A 113 12.94 -3.68 -9.02
C THR A 113 14.45 -3.87 -9.00
N HIS A 114 15.19 -2.79 -8.71
CA HIS A 114 16.63 -2.79 -8.56
C HIS A 114 16.97 -1.97 -7.31
N PRO A 115 17.54 -2.57 -6.27
CA PRO A 115 17.95 -1.83 -5.08
C PRO A 115 18.94 -0.72 -5.47
N PRO A 116 18.85 0.46 -4.86
CA PRO A 116 19.81 1.52 -5.11
C PRO A 116 21.22 1.03 -4.76
N GLN A 117 22.17 1.29 -5.64
CA GLN A 117 23.59 1.07 -5.34
C GLN A 117 24.03 2.13 -4.31
N VAL A 118 23.92 1.82 -3.05
CA VAL A 118 24.40 2.67 -1.95
C VAL A 118 25.68 2.06 -1.39
N ALA A 119 26.70 2.88 -1.23
CA ALA A 119 27.97 2.48 -0.63
C ALA A 119 27.74 2.04 0.83
N GLY A 120 27.97 0.75 1.11
CA GLY A 120 27.74 0.09 2.39
C GLY A 120 27.33 -1.37 2.21
N GLU A 121 27.91 -2.01 1.25
CA GLU A 121 27.46 -3.18 0.47
C GLU A 121 27.32 -4.53 1.19
N ALA A 122 27.64 -4.68 2.46
CA ALA A 122 27.79 -6.03 3.02
C ALA A 122 26.49 -6.65 3.58
N GLU A 123 25.53 -5.87 4.03
CA GLU A 123 24.35 -6.38 4.72
C GLU A 123 23.17 -6.57 3.76
N TRP A 124 22.92 -5.64 2.88
CA TRP A 124 21.86 -5.73 1.87
C TRP A 124 22.23 -6.66 0.69
N ALA A 125 23.52 -6.84 0.39
CA ALA A 125 23.98 -7.82 -0.61
C ALA A 125 23.65 -9.26 -0.21
N ARG A 126 23.51 -9.56 1.08
CA ARG A 126 23.02 -10.85 1.57
C ARG A 126 21.51 -11.02 1.35
N GLU A 127 20.73 -9.96 1.39
CA GLU A 127 19.29 -9.99 1.05
C GLU A 127 19.09 -10.22 -0.45
N LEU A 128 19.97 -9.72 -1.32
CA LEU A 128 19.90 -9.91 -2.77
C LEU A 128 20.20 -11.35 -3.22
N THR A 129 20.83 -12.16 -2.40
CA THR A 129 21.06 -13.59 -2.70
C THR A 129 19.88 -14.47 -2.31
N SER A 130 18.92 -13.95 -1.55
CA SER A 130 17.69 -14.65 -1.22
C SER A 130 16.63 -14.42 -2.29
N VAL A 131 15.97 -15.50 -2.71
CA VAL A 131 14.81 -15.39 -3.62
C VAL A 131 13.66 -14.71 -2.89
N PRO A 132 13.12 -13.58 -3.42
CA PRO A 132 12.02 -12.92 -2.77
C PRO A 132 10.79 -13.83 -2.72
N ILE A 133 10.17 -13.85 -1.56
CA ILE A 133 8.93 -14.59 -1.30
C ILE A 133 7.77 -13.74 -1.79
N VAL A 134 7.00 -14.28 -2.70
CA VAL A 134 5.84 -13.63 -3.29
C VAL A 134 4.58 -14.11 -2.55
N TYR A 135 3.69 -13.17 -2.29
CA TYR A 135 2.45 -13.46 -1.59
C TYR A 135 1.28 -12.67 -2.18
N ARG A 136 0.07 -13.10 -1.84
CA ARG A 136 -1.15 -12.33 -2.03
C ARG A 136 -1.88 -12.13 -0.70
N ILE A 137 -2.66 -11.07 -0.64
CA ILE A 137 -3.68 -10.84 0.38
C ILE A 137 -5.02 -10.97 -0.31
N VAL A 138 -5.79 -11.97 0.09
CA VAL A 138 -7.15 -12.19 -0.40
C VAL A 138 -8.10 -11.35 0.44
N PRO A 139 -8.80 -10.36 -0.13
CA PRO A 139 -9.76 -9.54 0.59
C PRO A 139 -10.94 -10.37 1.12
N LEU A 140 -11.28 -10.18 2.39
CA LEU A 140 -12.48 -10.73 3.01
C LEU A 140 -13.54 -9.63 3.20
N GLU A 141 -13.09 -8.43 3.53
CA GLU A 141 -13.92 -7.25 3.70
C GLU A 141 -13.16 -6.01 3.23
N LYS A 142 -13.84 -5.10 2.54
CA LYS A 142 -13.31 -3.80 2.12
C LYS A 142 -14.16 -2.70 2.70
N THR A 143 -13.55 -1.72 3.35
CA THR A 143 -14.20 -0.53 3.89
C THR A 143 -13.47 0.72 3.45
N SER A 144 -14.15 1.83 3.41
CA SER A 144 -13.55 3.09 3.00
C SER A 144 -14.08 4.28 3.79
N ARG A 145 -13.28 5.34 3.83
CA ARG A 145 -13.66 6.65 4.36
C ARG A 145 -13.02 7.74 3.54
N PHE A 146 -13.70 8.89 3.48
CA PHE A 146 -13.11 10.11 2.96
C PHE A 146 -13.47 11.30 3.82
N GLU A 147 -12.64 12.33 3.79
CA GLU A 147 -12.97 13.68 4.21
C GLU A 147 -12.72 14.64 3.06
N ARG A 148 -13.67 15.53 2.81
CA ARG A 148 -13.56 16.61 1.83
C ARG A 148 -13.96 17.92 2.48
N PRO A 149 -13.31 19.06 2.14
CA PRO A 149 -13.69 20.38 2.61
C PRO A 149 -15.14 20.68 2.23
N ASP A 150 -15.90 21.27 3.14
CA ASP A 150 -17.25 21.72 2.84
C ASP A 150 -17.19 22.88 1.83
N PRO A 151 -17.94 22.85 0.72
CA PRO A 151 -17.91 23.92 -0.29
C PRO A 151 -18.21 25.30 0.27
N VAL A 152 -18.94 25.40 1.39
CA VAL A 152 -19.23 26.66 2.07
C VAL A 152 -17.98 27.32 2.67
N HIS A 153 -16.94 26.57 3.05
CA HIS A 153 -15.71 27.12 3.64
C HIS A 153 -14.65 27.56 2.61
N ARG A 154 -14.78 27.22 1.33
CA ARG A 154 -13.86 27.68 0.29
C ARG A 154 -13.92 29.20 0.05
N GLY A 155 -15.02 29.87 0.42
CA GLY A 155 -15.20 31.31 0.24
C GLY A 155 -14.49 32.19 1.27
N VAL A 156 -14.10 31.65 2.42
CA VAL A 156 -13.54 32.47 3.53
C VAL A 156 -12.01 32.58 3.44
N LEU A 157 -11.33 31.57 2.93
CA LEU A 157 -9.86 31.57 2.84
C LEU A 157 -9.30 32.37 1.66
N THR A 158 -10.11 32.65 0.62
CA THR A 158 -9.69 33.44 -0.54
C THR A 158 -9.77 34.96 -0.30
N ARG A 159 -10.33 35.43 0.80
CA ARG A 159 -10.46 36.88 1.12
C ARG A 159 -9.37 37.43 2.04
N ALA A 160 -8.48 36.62 2.59
CA ALA A 160 -7.48 37.04 3.57
C ALA A 160 -6.11 37.43 2.96
N VAL A 161 -5.92 37.33 1.64
CA VAL A 161 -4.68 37.73 0.95
C VAL A 161 -4.95 38.88 -0.03
N ARG A 162 -5.61 39.91 0.45
CA ARG A 162 -5.58 41.20 -0.27
C ARG A 162 -5.33 42.33 0.70
N THR A 163 -4.22 43.01 0.43
CA THR A 163 -3.78 44.31 0.94
C THR A 163 -2.84 44.32 2.16
N ARG A 164 -1.56 44.52 1.87
CA ARG A 164 -0.85 45.75 2.23
C ARG A 164 0.38 45.92 1.35
N ARG A 165 0.26 46.74 0.31
CA ARG A 165 1.43 47.50 -0.19
C ARG A 165 1.49 48.76 0.65
N LEU A 166 2.63 49.02 1.24
CA LEU A 166 3.15 50.34 1.52
C LEU A 166 4.40 50.52 0.65
#